data_994745f936174eed5a553e3872601839
#
_entry.id   994745f936174eed5a553e3872601839
#
_cell.length_a   1.000
_cell.length_b   1.000
_cell.length_c   1.000
_cell.angle_alpha   90.00
_cell.angle_beta   90.00
_cell.angle_gamma   90.00
#
_symmetry.space_group_name_H-M   'P 1'
#
loop_
_entity.id
_entity.type
_entity.pdbx_description
1 polymer ?
#
loop_
_entity_poly.entity_id
_entity_poly.type
_entity_poly.pdbx_seq_one_letter_code
_entity_poly.pdbx_strand_id
1 'polypeptide(L)'
;MKKTLLACLFGLGLGACVNAADVQEINIAYVKAPFNLQNIVMKHNQMMEKEFAKDAIKVKWHDITSGAKQTQAMAAGSLDASAAMNTASILMANAAGNPIRIATGVAHPTSLFAIVGKPGPQMKIEDLKGKTVVGPKGTVLHQTLVAALTSKGIDPK
;
A
#
# COMPACT_ATOMS: atom_id res chain seq x y z
N MET A 1 -16.33 70.00 -10.67
CA MET A 1 -17.02 69.06 -11.55
C MET A 1 -15.97 68.19 -12.22
N LYS A 2 -15.68 66.99 -11.66
CA LYS A 2 -14.79 66.01 -12.28
C LYS A 2 -15.54 64.68 -12.36
N LYS A 3 -15.87 64.24 -13.56
CA LYS A 3 -16.56 63.01 -13.87
C LYS A 3 -15.55 61.86 -13.82
N THR A 4 -15.73 60.96 -12.87
CA THR A 4 -14.93 59.72 -12.79
C THR A 4 -15.61 58.62 -13.58
N LEU A 5 -14.95 58.18 -14.65
CA LEU A 5 -15.37 57.07 -15.51
C LEU A 5 -15.05 55.76 -14.80
N LEU A 6 -16.06 54.99 -14.52
CA LEU A 6 -15.92 53.62 -13.96
C LEU A 6 -15.82 52.63 -15.10
N ALA A 7 -14.60 52.13 -15.37
CA ALA A 7 -14.37 51.10 -16.36
C ALA A 7 -14.63 49.73 -15.78
N CYS A 8 -15.72 49.10 -16.19
CA CYS A 8 -15.97 47.68 -15.90
C CYS A 8 -15.03 46.81 -16.74
N LEU A 9 -14.01 46.25 -16.13
CA LEU A 9 -13.24 45.14 -16.72
C LEU A 9 -14.07 43.87 -16.64
N PHE A 10 -14.64 43.49 -17.78
CA PHE A 10 -15.14 42.13 -18.01
C PHE A 10 -13.93 41.19 -18.09
N GLY A 11 -13.61 40.53 -17.00
CA GLY A 11 -12.66 39.43 -16.98
C GLY A 11 -13.22 38.23 -17.78
N LEU A 12 -12.75 37.99 -18.96
CA LEU A 12 -12.93 36.71 -19.66
C LEU A 12 -12.24 35.63 -18.80
N GLY A 13 -13.04 34.83 -18.09
CA GLY A 13 -12.61 33.60 -17.48
C GLY A 13 -12.22 32.63 -18.60
N LEU A 14 -10.92 32.56 -18.91
CA LEU A 14 -10.37 31.38 -19.58
C LEU A 14 -10.60 30.21 -18.66
N GLY A 15 -11.62 29.40 -18.97
CA GLY A 15 -11.78 28.08 -18.40
C GLY A 15 -10.52 27.30 -18.75
N ALA A 16 -9.61 27.14 -17.80
CA ALA A 16 -8.55 26.17 -17.90
C ALA A 16 -9.22 24.81 -18.05
N CYS A 17 -9.31 24.29 -19.28
CA CYS A 17 -9.53 22.87 -19.49
C CYS A 17 -8.36 22.18 -18.78
N VAL A 18 -8.62 21.64 -17.60
CA VAL A 18 -7.71 20.69 -16.98
C VAL A 18 -7.74 19.47 -17.90
N ASN A 19 -6.85 19.44 -18.88
CA ASN A 19 -6.53 18.22 -19.58
C ASN A 19 -6.09 17.25 -18.49
N ALA A 20 -6.84 16.16 -18.31
CA ALA A 20 -6.32 15.02 -17.59
C ALA A 20 -5.00 14.70 -18.28
N ALA A 21 -3.88 14.93 -17.58
CA ALA A 21 -2.56 14.64 -18.14
C ALA A 21 -2.59 13.18 -18.56
N ASP A 22 -2.30 12.91 -19.84
CA ASP A 22 -2.23 11.55 -20.34
C ASP A 22 -1.23 10.79 -19.48
N VAL A 23 -1.69 9.72 -18.84
CA VAL A 23 -0.84 8.88 -17.99
C VAL A 23 0.25 8.27 -18.88
N GLN A 24 1.49 8.68 -18.66
CA GLN A 24 2.64 8.19 -19.44
C GLN A 24 3.34 7.00 -18.78
N GLU A 25 3.13 6.82 -17.48
CA GLU A 25 3.83 5.82 -16.70
C GLU A 25 2.96 5.36 -15.53
N ILE A 26 3.03 4.07 -15.21
CA ILE A 26 2.42 3.46 -14.01
C ILE A 26 3.52 2.83 -13.17
N ASN A 27 3.61 3.23 -11.91
CA ASN A 27 4.54 2.73 -10.91
C ASN A 27 3.84 1.71 -10.00
N ILE A 28 4.24 0.45 -10.07
CA ILE A 28 3.59 -0.67 -9.37
C ILE A 28 4.55 -1.29 -8.37
N ALA A 29 4.15 -1.37 -7.09
CA ALA A 29 4.89 -2.14 -6.11
C ALA A 29 4.57 -3.63 -6.21
N TYR A 30 5.58 -4.47 -6.05
CA TYR A 30 5.45 -5.91 -5.86
C TYR A 30 6.39 -6.38 -4.75
N VAL A 31 6.23 -7.63 -4.31
CA VAL A 31 7.06 -8.24 -3.29
C VAL A 31 7.66 -9.53 -3.83
N LYS A 32 8.98 -9.67 -3.79
CA LYS A 32 9.71 -10.87 -4.19
C LYS A 32 9.60 -11.99 -3.15
N ALA A 33 8.40 -12.43 -2.85
CA ALA A 33 8.19 -13.53 -1.92
C ALA A 33 7.31 -14.60 -2.58
N PRO A 34 7.54 -15.89 -2.30
CA PRO A 34 6.83 -17.00 -2.97
C PRO A 34 5.31 -16.93 -2.89
N PHE A 35 4.75 -16.33 -1.83
CA PHE A 35 3.31 -16.12 -1.70
C PHE A 35 2.72 -15.09 -2.68
N ASN A 36 3.58 -14.34 -3.41
CA ASN A 36 3.19 -13.43 -4.48
C ASN A 36 3.55 -13.96 -5.86
N LEU A 37 3.50 -15.27 -6.06
CA LEU A 37 3.90 -15.92 -7.30
C LEU A 37 3.16 -15.34 -8.51
N GLN A 38 1.88 -15.01 -8.39
CA GLN A 38 1.08 -14.39 -9.46
C GLN A 38 1.70 -13.08 -9.97
N ASN A 39 2.18 -12.23 -9.06
CA ASN A 39 2.79 -10.94 -9.42
C ASN A 39 4.18 -11.12 -10.03
N ILE A 40 4.93 -12.11 -9.54
CA ILE A 40 6.24 -12.49 -10.10
C ILE A 40 6.07 -12.99 -11.53
N VAL A 41 5.07 -13.85 -11.78
CA VAL A 41 4.74 -14.37 -13.12
C VAL A 41 4.28 -13.24 -14.04
N MET A 42 3.41 -12.35 -13.58
CA MET A 42 2.96 -11.18 -14.35
C MET A 42 4.14 -10.31 -14.81
N LYS A 43 5.06 -10.02 -13.89
CA LYS A 43 6.26 -9.25 -14.18
C LYS A 43 7.21 -9.99 -15.13
N HIS A 44 7.48 -11.28 -14.86
CA HIS A 44 8.36 -12.10 -15.70
C HIS A 44 7.88 -12.19 -17.14
N ASN A 45 6.59 -12.38 -17.33
CA ASN A 45 5.96 -12.50 -18.66
C ASN A 45 5.61 -11.14 -19.29
N GLN A 46 5.95 -10.04 -18.63
CA GLN A 46 5.65 -8.66 -19.10
C GLN A 46 4.15 -8.47 -19.44
N MET A 47 3.27 -9.03 -18.60
CA MET A 47 1.83 -9.03 -18.91
C MET A 47 1.23 -7.61 -18.84
N MET A 48 1.64 -6.82 -17.83
CA MET A 48 1.20 -5.43 -17.68
C MET A 48 1.78 -4.55 -18.79
N GLU A 49 3.06 -4.72 -19.10
CA GLU A 49 3.74 -3.97 -20.15
C GLU A 49 3.07 -4.21 -21.51
N LYS A 50 2.73 -5.45 -21.83
CA LYS A 50 2.03 -5.81 -23.09
C LYS A 50 0.61 -5.21 -23.14
N GLU A 51 -0.11 -5.23 -22.00
CA GLU A 51 -1.46 -4.67 -21.96
C GLU A 51 -1.46 -3.15 -22.13
N PHE A 52 -0.54 -2.45 -21.50
CA PHE A 52 -0.45 -1.00 -21.56
C PHE A 52 0.34 -0.45 -22.76
N ALA A 53 1.03 -1.31 -23.51
CA ALA A 53 1.76 -0.89 -24.71
C ALA A 53 0.86 -0.25 -25.77
N LYS A 54 -0.39 -0.69 -25.91
CA LYS A 54 -1.39 -0.12 -26.84
C LYS A 54 -1.75 1.33 -26.53
N ASP A 55 -1.61 1.73 -25.27
CA ASP A 55 -1.90 3.09 -24.79
C ASP A 55 -0.61 3.92 -24.63
N ALA A 56 0.54 3.39 -25.06
CA ALA A 56 1.88 3.98 -24.92
C ALA A 56 2.29 4.27 -23.45
N ILE A 57 1.69 3.58 -22.49
CA ILE A 57 1.97 3.74 -21.06
C ILE A 57 3.10 2.81 -20.63
N LYS A 58 4.11 3.35 -19.97
CA LYS A 58 5.23 2.59 -19.42
C LYS A 58 4.88 1.99 -18.06
N VAL A 59 5.25 0.74 -17.81
CA VAL A 59 5.07 0.09 -16.51
C VAL A 59 6.42 -0.03 -15.82
N LYS A 60 6.50 0.48 -14.58
CA LYS A 60 7.68 0.34 -13.70
C LYS A 60 7.34 -0.45 -12.45
N TRP A 61 8.13 -1.48 -12.20
CA TRP A 61 7.99 -2.33 -11.03
C TRP A 61 8.97 -1.95 -9.93
N HIS A 62 8.47 -1.78 -8.72
CA HIS A 62 9.24 -1.44 -7.53
C HIS A 62 9.16 -2.58 -6.51
N ASP A 63 10.31 -3.11 -6.10
CA ASP A 63 10.39 -4.14 -5.06
C ASP A 63 10.31 -3.47 -3.68
N ILE A 64 9.11 -3.43 -3.12
CA ILE A 64 8.86 -2.81 -1.81
C ILE A 64 8.14 -3.82 -0.91
N THR A 65 8.88 -4.49 -0.04
CA THR A 65 8.35 -5.57 0.82
C THR A 65 7.41 -5.07 1.91
N SER A 66 7.60 -3.85 2.43
CA SER A 66 6.80 -3.31 3.53
C SER A 66 5.57 -2.57 3.05
N GLY A 67 4.37 -3.02 3.47
CA GLY A 67 3.11 -2.32 3.19
C GLY A 67 3.11 -0.86 3.69
N ALA A 68 3.72 -0.57 4.83
CA ALA A 68 3.86 0.79 5.33
C ALA A 68 4.73 1.67 4.41
N LYS A 69 5.81 1.13 3.83
CA LYS A 69 6.62 1.86 2.84
C LYS A 69 5.86 2.07 1.53
N GLN A 70 5.07 1.09 1.12
CA GLN A 70 4.21 1.23 -0.06
C GLN A 70 3.19 2.35 0.13
N THR A 71 2.51 2.42 1.29
CA THR A 71 1.54 3.49 1.58
C THR A 71 2.20 4.87 1.65
N GLN A 72 3.42 4.97 2.18
CA GLN A 72 4.20 6.21 2.17
C GLN A 72 4.57 6.64 0.74
N ALA A 73 5.00 5.70 -0.11
CA ALA A 73 5.30 5.98 -1.51
C ALA A 73 4.06 6.44 -2.30
N MET A 74 2.88 5.85 -2.02
CA MET A 74 1.60 6.31 -2.58
C MET A 74 1.25 7.72 -2.11
N ALA A 75 1.39 8.03 -0.83
CA ALA A 75 1.15 9.36 -0.30
C ALA A 75 2.09 10.42 -0.91
N ALA A 76 3.32 10.03 -1.25
CA ALA A 76 4.29 10.89 -1.92
C ALA A 76 4.11 10.97 -3.45
N GLY A 77 3.12 10.29 -4.03
CA GLY A 77 2.89 10.27 -5.48
C GLY A 77 3.96 9.52 -6.29
N SER A 78 4.80 8.70 -5.65
CA SER A 78 5.84 7.93 -6.31
C SER A 78 5.44 6.47 -6.58
N LEU A 79 4.24 6.09 -6.20
CA LEU A 79 3.67 4.76 -6.43
C LEU A 79 2.17 4.89 -6.73
N ASP A 80 1.72 4.33 -7.83
CA ASP A 80 0.34 4.41 -8.29
C ASP A 80 -0.48 3.22 -7.84
N ALA A 81 0.13 2.02 -7.84
CA ALA A 81 -0.55 0.78 -7.51
C ALA A 81 0.34 -0.17 -6.71
N SER A 82 -0.29 -1.04 -5.94
CA SER A 82 0.39 -2.14 -5.28
C SER A 82 -0.26 -3.46 -5.65
N ALA A 83 0.54 -4.40 -6.11
CA ALA A 83 0.10 -5.76 -6.42
C ALA A 83 0.02 -6.66 -5.17
N ALA A 84 0.55 -6.22 -4.03
CA ALA A 84 0.51 -6.98 -2.78
C ALA A 84 0.59 -6.05 -1.57
N MET A 85 -0.56 -5.71 -1.01
CA MET A 85 -0.64 -4.92 0.22
C MET A 85 -1.61 -5.59 1.18
N ASN A 86 -1.24 -5.68 2.46
CA ASN A 86 -2.11 -6.23 3.48
C ASN A 86 -3.17 -5.22 3.94
N THR A 87 -4.33 -5.71 4.33
CA THR A 87 -5.47 -4.90 4.77
C THR A 87 -5.13 -3.95 5.93
N ALA A 88 -4.27 -4.38 6.86
CA ALA A 88 -3.85 -3.57 7.98
C ALA A 88 -3.15 -2.28 7.55
N SER A 89 -2.21 -2.37 6.60
CA SER A 89 -1.51 -1.21 6.05
C SER A 89 -2.47 -0.26 5.34
N ILE A 90 -3.47 -0.78 4.64
CA ILE A 90 -4.50 0.03 3.96
C ILE A 90 -5.35 0.77 4.98
N LEU A 91 -5.84 0.10 6.02
CA LEU A 91 -6.64 0.73 7.07
C LEU A 91 -5.86 1.82 7.80
N MET A 92 -4.59 1.56 8.16
CA MET A 92 -3.73 2.54 8.80
C MET A 92 -3.47 3.76 7.91
N ALA A 93 -3.23 3.55 6.62
CA ALA A 93 -3.02 4.63 5.67
C ALA A 93 -4.27 5.52 5.54
N ASN A 94 -5.46 4.92 5.39
CA ASN A 94 -6.71 5.65 5.31
C ASN A 94 -6.99 6.43 6.62
N ALA A 95 -6.74 5.83 7.77
CA ALA A 95 -6.88 6.49 9.07
C ALA A 95 -5.91 7.68 9.23
N ALA A 96 -4.76 7.65 8.56
CA ALA A 96 -3.77 8.74 8.52
C ALA A 96 -4.05 9.78 7.41
N GLY A 97 -5.19 9.70 6.72
CA GLY A 97 -5.57 10.67 5.67
C GLY A 97 -4.99 10.36 4.27
N ASN A 98 -4.40 9.18 4.07
CA ASN A 98 -3.94 8.74 2.75
C ASN A 98 -5.00 7.82 2.12
N PRO A 99 -5.85 8.29 1.17
CA PRO A 99 -7.04 7.59 0.70
C PRO A 99 -6.69 6.48 -0.31
N ILE A 100 -6.22 5.34 0.19
CA ILE A 100 -5.93 4.17 -0.63
C ILE A 100 -7.21 3.37 -0.87
N ARG A 101 -7.45 2.97 -2.10
CA ARG A 101 -8.59 2.15 -2.53
C ARG A 101 -8.15 0.73 -2.85
N ILE A 102 -9.00 -0.25 -2.50
CA ILE A 102 -8.83 -1.65 -2.86
C ILE A 102 -9.54 -1.87 -4.19
N ALA A 103 -8.80 -2.26 -5.21
CA ALA A 103 -9.36 -2.61 -6.51
C ALA A 103 -9.86 -4.08 -6.52
N THR A 104 -9.07 -4.99 -5.94
CA THR A 104 -9.41 -6.42 -5.87
C THR A 104 -8.67 -7.12 -4.73
N GLY A 105 -9.20 -8.28 -4.31
CA GLY A 105 -8.51 -9.17 -3.38
C GLY A 105 -7.60 -10.13 -4.15
N VAL A 106 -6.39 -10.36 -3.65
CA VAL A 106 -5.39 -11.23 -4.27
C VAL A 106 -5.32 -12.59 -3.57
N ALA A 107 -5.36 -12.61 -2.23
CA ALA A 107 -5.26 -13.82 -1.45
C ALA A 107 -6.00 -13.68 -0.11
N HIS A 108 -6.49 -14.79 0.40
CA HIS A 108 -7.13 -14.89 1.71
C HIS A 108 -6.47 -16.02 2.53
N PRO A 109 -5.24 -15.80 3.05
CA PRO A 109 -4.55 -16.81 3.83
C PRO A 109 -5.18 -16.94 5.23
N THR A 110 -5.52 -18.16 5.65
CA THR A 110 -6.13 -18.46 6.96
C THR A 110 -5.18 -19.13 7.95
N SER A 111 -4.09 -19.74 7.49
CA SER A 111 -3.21 -20.57 8.32
C SER A 111 -1.72 -20.35 8.09
N LEU A 112 -1.33 -19.22 7.51
CA LEU A 112 0.06 -18.95 7.14
C LEU A 112 0.84 -18.13 8.17
N PHE A 113 0.17 -17.59 9.19
CA PHE A 113 0.85 -16.76 10.19
C PHE A 113 1.33 -17.63 11.36
N ALA A 114 2.62 -17.63 11.58
CA ALA A 114 3.26 -18.37 12.65
C ALA A 114 4.28 -17.51 13.40
N ILE A 115 4.43 -17.77 14.69
CA ILE A 115 5.56 -17.28 15.48
C ILE A 115 6.61 -18.37 15.44
N VAL A 116 7.81 -18.04 14.97
CA VAL A 116 8.92 -18.98 14.86
C VAL A 116 9.90 -18.72 16.00
N GLY A 117 10.20 -19.75 16.77
CA GLY A 117 11.20 -19.74 17.84
C GLY A 117 12.48 -20.48 17.46
N LYS A 118 13.46 -20.47 18.36
CA LYS A 118 14.63 -21.35 18.26
C LYS A 118 14.19 -22.82 18.37
N PRO A 119 14.94 -23.77 17.79
CA PRO A 119 14.68 -25.19 18.00
C PRO A 119 14.61 -25.54 19.51
N GLY A 120 13.59 -26.30 19.89
CA GLY A 120 13.35 -26.63 21.30
C GLY A 120 11.92 -27.13 21.52
N PRO A 121 11.47 -27.25 22.78
CA PRO A 121 10.10 -27.60 23.12
C PRO A 121 9.11 -26.65 22.45
N GLN A 122 7.93 -27.17 22.09
CA GLN A 122 6.86 -26.36 21.52
C GLN A 122 6.42 -25.29 22.53
N MET A 123 6.50 -24.03 22.12
CA MET A 123 6.09 -22.89 22.94
C MET A 123 4.60 -22.60 22.74
N LYS A 124 3.93 -22.19 23.80
CA LYS A 124 2.58 -21.62 23.78
C LYS A 124 2.65 -20.09 23.73
N ILE A 125 1.54 -19.45 23.39
CA ILE A 125 1.46 -17.99 23.38
C ILE A 125 1.77 -17.40 24.76
N GLU A 126 1.36 -18.06 25.81
CA GLU A 126 1.57 -17.65 27.20
C GLU A 126 3.06 -17.59 27.57
N ASP A 127 3.89 -18.42 26.94
CA ASP A 127 5.34 -18.48 27.18
C ASP A 127 6.09 -17.27 26.60
N LEU A 128 5.40 -16.45 25.81
CA LEU A 128 5.96 -15.21 25.25
C LEU A 128 5.98 -14.06 26.26
N LYS A 129 5.30 -14.20 27.41
CA LYS A 129 5.31 -13.17 28.46
C LYS A 129 6.75 -12.89 28.91
N GLY A 130 7.14 -11.60 28.85
CA GLY A 130 8.49 -11.16 29.17
C GLY A 130 9.57 -11.52 28.13
N LYS A 131 9.18 -12.02 26.95
CA LYS A 131 10.11 -12.32 25.85
C LYS A 131 10.11 -11.18 24.81
N THR A 132 11.22 -11.04 24.12
CA THR A 132 11.31 -10.14 22.95
C THR A 132 10.88 -10.87 21.71
N VAL A 133 9.85 -10.35 21.05
CA VAL A 133 9.39 -10.83 19.74
C VAL A 133 9.76 -9.81 18.66
N VAL A 134 10.40 -10.26 17.60
CA VAL A 134 10.83 -9.40 16.49
C VAL A 134 9.88 -9.57 15.32
N GLY A 135 9.41 -8.45 14.76
CA GLY A 135 8.53 -8.46 13.60
C GLY A 135 8.30 -7.05 13.03
N PRO A 136 7.75 -6.94 11.83
CA PRO A 136 7.47 -5.65 11.19
C PRO A 136 6.25 -4.98 11.84
N LYS A 137 6.48 -3.89 12.57
CA LYS A 137 5.41 -3.09 13.21
C LYS A 137 4.47 -2.49 12.16
N GLY A 138 3.17 -2.39 12.47
CA GLY A 138 2.17 -1.80 11.59
C GLY A 138 1.73 -2.70 10.43
N THR A 139 2.05 -3.99 10.48
CA THR A 139 1.64 -4.98 9.49
C THR A 139 0.62 -5.96 10.06
N VAL A 140 0.05 -6.81 9.18
CA VAL A 140 -0.83 -7.90 9.60
C VAL A 140 -0.14 -8.85 10.59
N LEU A 141 1.16 -9.08 10.47
CA LEU A 141 1.93 -9.91 11.41
C LEU A 141 1.91 -9.32 12.82
N HIS A 142 2.14 -8.01 12.93
CA HIS A 142 2.05 -7.31 14.22
C HIS A 142 0.63 -7.38 14.80
N GLN A 143 -0.40 -7.15 13.99
CA GLN A 143 -1.79 -7.21 14.45
C GLN A 143 -2.20 -8.61 14.91
N THR A 144 -1.78 -9.65 14.18
CA THR A 144 -2.04 -11.05 14.56
C THR A 144 -1.38 -11.40 15.88
N LEU A 145 -0.13 -10.96 16.10
CA LEU A 145 0.55 -11.15 17.38
C LEU A 145 -0.19 -10.45 18.52
N VAL A 146 -0.55 -9.17 18.34
CA VAL A 146 -1.30 -8.40 19.34
C VAL A 146 -2.62 -9.08 19.66
N ALA A 147 -3.39 -9.51 18.66
CA ALA A 147 -4.65 -10.21 18.86
C ALA A 147 -4.47 -11.53 19.63
N ALA A 148 -3.44 -12.31 19.28
CA ALA A 148 -3.11 -13.57 19.96
C ALA A 148 -2.74 -13.36 21.44
N LEU A 149 -1.90 -12.38 21.75
CA LEU A 149 -1.53 -12.03 23.13
C LEU A 149 -2.74 -11.55 23.94
N THR A 150 -3.52 -10.61 23.38
CA THR A 150 -4.72 -10.06 24.01
C THR A 150 -5.75 -11.14 24.30
N SER A 151 -5.94 -12.13 23.39
CA SER A 151 -6.86 -13.25 23.61
C SER A 151 -6.48 -14.14 24.79
N LYS A 152 -5.24 -14.04 25.27
CA LYS A 152 -4.70 -14.75 26.43
C LYS A 152 -4.50 -13.84 27.64
N GLY A 153 -5.03 -12.61 27.62
CA GLY A 153 -4.89 -11.64 28.70
C GLY A 153 -3.47 -11.13 28.90
N ILE A 154 -2.61 -11.22 27.88
CA ILE A 154 -1.23 -10.70 27.90
C ILE A 154 -1.21 -9.32 27.26
N ASP A 155 -0.68 -8.33 27.99
CA ASP A 155 -0.46 -6.98 27.45
C ASP A 155 0.65 -7.04 26.39
N PRO A 156 0.38 -6.58 25.14
CA PRO A 156 1.35 -6.61 24.05
C PRO A 156 2.38 -5.48 24.10
N LYS A 157 2.36 -4.60 25.12
CA LYS A 157 3.30 -3.48 25.30
C LYS A 157 4.63 -3.91 25.89
#